data_8dd249981013380c87a627d36641a50d
#
_entry.id   8dd249981013380c87a627d36641a50d
#
_cell.length_a   1.000
_cell.length_b   1.000
_cell.length_c   1.000
_cell.angle_alpha   90.00
_cell.angle_beta   90.00
_cell.angle_gamma   90.00
#
_symmetry.space_group_name_H-M   'P 1'
#
loop_
_entity.id
_entity.type
_entity.pdbx_description
1 polymer ?
#
loop_
_entity_poly.entity_id
_entity_poly.type
_entity_poly.pdbx_seq_one_letter_code
_entity_poly.pdbx_strand_id
1 'polypeptide(L)'
;MEMAFSERITRLKSSLIREILAAAQRPEVMSFAGGLPAEAMLPAVDWAELPASMGQYGMSEGEPALREAIAAQARALGVPCEACQVLIVSGSQQTLDLASKLFIDSGTEVLVEAPTYLAALQSFQLFGAHCLAVAQQADGPDLAALRATLEQHAPAFAYLIPTFQNPSAVRYSEAKREAVAGLLDEYGVTLLEDEPYRELVFDQGSARPIVSRLKRASWIYTGTVSKTLLPGLRVGYLIASADLFPYLLRLKQSADLHTNRIGQWQALQWLGSDHYQAHLGQLREFYRVRRDAMQAALTEHFSDLATWELPQGGLFFWLTLKQPLDSRTLLNRALAEDVVFMPGEPFFVEPDANPGYLRLNFSHVAAERMDEGLRRLAQVIRDAGALEAA
;
A
#
# COMPACT_ATOMS: atom_id res chain seq x y z
N MET A 1 -25.31 -21.50 23.47
CA MET A 1 -25.53 -20.06 23.56
C MET A 1 -24.89 -19.46 22.30
N GLU A 2 -25.68 -19.01 21.33
CA GLU A 2 -25.16 -18.33 20.14
C GLU A 2 -24.59 -16.98 20.59
N MET A 3 -23.33 -16.70 20.25
CA MET A 3 -22.71 -15.43 20.57
C MET A 3 -23.27 -14.35 19.61
N ALA A 4 -23.79 -13.27 20.19
CA ALA A 4 -24.34 -12.14 19.43
C ALA A 4 -23.20 -11.23 18.94
N PHE A 5 -22.54 -11.60 17.85
CA PHE A 5 -21.57 -10.75 17.19
C PHE A 5 -22.25 -9.66 16.36
N SER A 6 -21.52 -8.57 16.08
CA SER A 6 -22.00 -7.59 15.10
C SER A 6 -22.02 -8.23 13.71
N GLU A 7 -23.00 -7.86 12.90
CA GLU A 7 -23.13 -8.36 11.52
C GLU A 7 -21.85 -8.16 10.69
N ARG A 8 -21.16 -7.04 10.90
CA ARG A 8 -19.95 -6.70 10.16
C ARG A 8 -18.80 -7.71 10.34
N ILE A 9 -18.68 -8.37 11.50
CA ILE A 9 -17.58 -9.33 11.74
C ILE A 9 -17.70 -10.59 10.87
N THR A 10 -18.93 -10.94 10.47
CA THR A 10 -19.17 -12.10 9.62
C THR A 10 -18.66 -11.89 8.18
N ARG A 11 -18.41 -10.64 7.79
CA ARG A 11 -17.86 -10.26 6.48
C ARG A 11 -16.34 -10.44 6.40
N LEU A 12 -15.63 -10.52 7.54
CA LEU A 12 -14.19 -10.77 7.57
C LEU A 12 -13.91 -12.27 7.42
N LYS A 13 -13.18 -12.62 6.35
CA LYS A 13 -12.59 -13.95 6.18
C LYS A 13 -11.26 -14.03 6.92
N SER A 14 -10.81 -15.26 7.27
CA SER A 14 -9.47 -15.47 7.85
C SER A 14 -8.40 -14.88 6.93
N SER A 15 -7.42 -14.23 7.52
CA SER A 15 -6.37 -13.55 6.76
C SER A 15 -5.35 -14.55 6.24
N LEU A 16 -5.39 -14.86 4.93
CA LEU A 16 -4.34 -15.60 4.22
C LEU A 16 -2.95 -14.98 4.45
N ILE A 17 -2.89 -13.64 4.54
CA ILE A 17 -1.65 -12.93 4.85
C ILE A 17 -1.04 -13.40 6.16
N ARG A 18 -1.86 -13.60 7.20
CA ARG A 18 -1.36 -14.02 8.52
C ARG A 18 -0.73 -15.41 8.46
N GLU A 19 -1.34 -16.32 7.71
CA GLU A 19 -0.80 -17.69 7.50
C GLU A 19 0.54 -17.62 6.75
N ILE A 20 0.60 -16.83 5.69
CA ILE A 20 1.81 -16.60 4.89
C ILE A 20 2.92 -15.96 5.73
N LEU A 21 2.61 -14.92 6.51
CA LEU A 21 3.59 -14.24 7.35
C LEU A 21 4.08 -15.14 8.50
N ALA A 22 3.24 -16.02 9.04
CA ALA A 22 3.67 -17.01 10.04
C ALA A 22 4.64 -18.03 9.44
N ALA A 23 4.37 -18.52 8.23
CA ALA A 23 5.30 -19.40 7.52
C ALA A 23 6.62 -18.71 7.16
N ALA A 24 6.56 -17.44 6.81
CA ALA A 24 7.73 -16.61 6.47
C ALA A 24 8.68 -16.31 7.66
N GLN A 25 8.27 -16.61 8.89
CA GLN A 25 9.13 -16.42 10.07
C GLN A 25 10.15 -17.56 10.26
N ARG A 26 10.02 -18.67 9.54
CA ARG A 26 10.99 -19.76 9.59
C ARG A 26 12.30 -19.33 8.91
N PRO A 27 13.49 -19.46 9.56
CA PRO A 27 14.77 -18.95 9.02
C PRO A 27 15.20 -19.56 7.69
N GLU A 28 14.79 -20.80 7.41
CA GLU A 28 15.06 -21.51 6.17
C GLU A 28 14.25 -20.96 4.99
N VAL A 29 13.07 -20.38 5.24
CA VAL A 29 12.14 -19.94 4.19
C VAL A 29 12.59 -18.63 3.54
N MET A 30 12.70 -18.64 2.23
CA MET A 30 12.92 -17.43 1.42
C MET A 30 11.58 -16.76 1.13
N SER A 31 11.30 -15.67 1.85
CA SER A 31 10.01 -14.98 1.78
C SER A 31 10.01 -13.83 0.78
N PHE A 32 9.32 -14.01 -0.33
CA PHE A 32 8.95 -12.97 -1.28
C PHE A 32 7.51 -12.44 -1.04
N ALA A 33 6.85 -12.85 0.03
CA ALA A 33 5.42 -12.58 0.25
C ALA A 33 5.15 -11.24 0.95
N GLY A 34 5.94 -10.89 1.97
CA GLY A 34 5.73 -9.70 2.80
C GLY A 34 5.92 -8.40 2.05
N GLY A 35 5.48 -7.30 2.65
CA GLY A 35 5.77 -5.93 2.20
C GLY A 35 6.60 -5.18 3.25
N LEU A 36 7.52 -5.90 3.92
CA LEU A 36 8.35 -5.36 4.99
C LEU A 36 9.58 -4.64 4.42
N PRO A 37 10.02 -3.51 4.98
CA PRO A 37 11.31 -2.94 4.68
C PRO A 37 12.44 -3.87 5.18
N ALA A 38 13.62 -3.75 4.55
CA ALA A 38 14.80 -4.52 4.93
C ALA A 38 15.30 -4.10 6.31
N GLU A 39 15.52 -5.06 7.24
CA GLU A 39 16.03 -4.79 8.58
C GLU A 39 17.39 -4.06 8.55
N ALA A 40 18.27 -4.41 7.60
CA ALA A 40 19.57 -3.78 7.42
C ALA A 40 19.50 -2.28 7.11
N MET A 41 18.33 -1.78 6.70
CA MET A 41 18.08 -0.38 6.35
C MET A 41 17.23 0.36 7.39
N LEU A 42 16.87 -0.30 8.48
CA LEU A 42 16.16 0.37 9.57
C LEU A 42 17.15 1.28 10.32
N PRO A 43 16.84 2.59 10.45
CA PRO A 43 17.73 3.50 11.14
C PRO A 43 17.78 3.21 12.63
N ALA A 44 18.92 3.48 13.26
CA ALA A 44 19.07 3.39 14.70
C ALA A 44 18.19 4.43 15.40
N VAL A 45 17.67 4.04 16.57
CA VAL A 45 16.86 4.93 17.42
C VAL A 45 17.73 5.42 18.59
N ASP A 46 17.86 6.72 18.73
CA ASP A 46 18.43 7.33 19.92
C ASP A 46 17.33 7.70 20.92
N TRP A 47 17.30 6.99 22.03
CA TRP A 47 16.34 7.21 23.11
C TRP A 47 16.84 8.19 24.17
N ALA A 48 18.13 8.57 24.15
CA ALA A 48 18.74 9.38 25.20
C ALA A 48 18.15 10.79 25.27
N GLU A 49 17.69 11.32 24.16
CA GLU A 49 17.13 12.67 24.06
C GLU A 49 15.59 12.71 24.16
N LEU A 50 14.95 11.59 24.47
CA LEU A 50 13.48 11.53 24.56
C LEU A 50 12.97 12.43 25.70
N PRO A 51 12.19 13.50 25.39
CA PRO A 51 11.65 14.36 26.43
C PRO A 51 10.64 13.62 27.31
N ALA A 52 10.74 13.77 28.63
CA ALA A 52 9.81 13.14 29.57
C ALA A 52 8.34 13.50 29.29
N SER A 53 8.08 14.68 28.73
CA SER A 53 6.74 15.13 28.32
C SER A 53 6.09 14.25 27.26
N MET A 54 6.86 13.47 26.48
CA MET A 54 6.33 12.53 25.50
C MET A 54 5.65 11.32 26.13
N GLY A 55 5.86 11.08 27.43
CA GLY A 55 5.16 10.05 28.20
C GLY A 55 3.74 10.44 28.64
N GLN A 56 3.30 11.70 28.43
CA GLN A 56 1.95 12.17 28.78
C GLN A 56 1.02 12.10 27.57
N TYR A 57 -0.30 12.17 27.80
CA TYR A 57 -1.28 12.36 26.72
C TYR A 57 -0.99 13.59 25.88
N GLY A 58 -1.31 13.52 24.59
CA GLY A 58 -1.14 14.59 23.62
C GLY A 58 -2.41 15.01 22.93
N MET A 59 -2.28 15.85 21.92
CA MET A 59 -3.39 16.28 21.08
C MET A 59 -3.82 15.17 20.12
N SER A 60 -5.10 15.08 19.83
CA SER A 60 -5.66 14.05 18.95
C SER A 60 -5.13 14.20 17.51
N GLU A 61 -4.89 15.42 17.07
CA GLU A 61 -4.33 15.74 15.77
C GLU A 61 -2.88 15.26 15.62
N GLY A 62 -2.16 15.13 16.73
CA GLY A 62 -0.74 14.81 16.79
C GLY A 62 0.15 16.02 17.12
N GLU A 63 1.46 15.75 17.24
CA GLU A 63 2.46 16.75 17.64
C GLU A 63 2.54 17.89 16.62
N PRO A 64 2.43 19.17 17.05
CA PRO A 64 2.36 20.30 16.11
C PRO A 64 3.56 20.41 15.18
N ALA A 65 4.78 20.16 15.69
CA ALA A 65 6.00 20.23 14.90
C ALA A 65 6.05 19.13 13.81
N LEU A 66 5.56 17.92 14.10
CA LEU A 66 5.47 16.85 13.12
C LEU A 66 4.43 17.17 12.03
N ARG A 67 3.29 17.71 12.43
CA ARG A 67 2.24 18.12 11.50
C ARG A 67 2.75 19.21 10.54
N GLU A 68 3.48 20.21 11.04
CA GLU A 68 4.09 21.27 10.20
C GLU A 68 5.14 20.67 9.24
N ALA A 69 6.01 19.76 9.70
CA ALA A 69 7.00 19.12 8.84
C ALA A 69 6.32 18.33 7.69
N ILE A 70 5.25 17.59 7.99
CA ILE A 70 4.47 16.84 7.00
C ILE A 70 3.76 17.80 6.03
N ALA A 71 3.13 18.85 6.54
CA ALA A 71 2.48 19.87 5.71
C ALA A 71 3.47 20.55 4.76
N ALA A 72 4.66 20.87 5.25
CA ALA A 72 5.72 21.48 4.43
C ALA A 72 6.16 20.54 3.29
N GLN A 73 6.34 19.24 3.57
CA GLN A 73 6.66 18.25 2.53
C GLN A 73 5.52 18.11 1.51
N ALA A 74 4.27 18.07 1.96
CA ALA A 74 3.10 17.97 1.10
C ALA A 74 2.95 19.21 0.21
N ARG A 75 3.15 20.42 0.74
CA ARG A 75 3.15 21.67 -0.04
C ARG A 75 4.24 21.68 -1.10
N ALA A 76 5.43 21.14 -0.79
CA ALA A 76 6.51 21.01 -1.79
C ALA A 76 6.12 20.10 -2.96
N LEU A 77 5.20 19.15 -2.75
CA LEU A 77 4.60 18.31 -3.80
C LEU A 77 3.41 19.00 -4.51
N GLY A 78 3.01 20.18 -4.06
CA GLY A 78 1.87 20.92 -4.60
C GLY A 78 0.52 20.63 -3.95
N VAL A 79 0.47 19.86 -2.86
CA VAL A 79 -0.77 19.61 -2.11
C VAL A 79 -1.19 20.91 -1.40
N PRO A 80 -2.40 21.45 -1.64
CA PRO A 80 -2.86 22.70 -1.03
C PRO A 80 -3.33 22.44 0.41
N CYS A 81 -2.40 22.48 1.37
CA CYS A 81 -2.73 22.18 2.77
C CYS A 81 -1.99 23.06 3.77
N GLU A 82 -2.60 23.20 4.94
CA GLU A 82 -2.01 23.78 6.15
C GLU A 82 -1.82 22.68 7.21
N ALA A 83 -0.94 22.94 8.19
CA ALA A 83 -0.68 21.98 9.27
C ALA A 83 -1.95 21.63 10.09
N CYS A 84 -2.94 22.53 10.15
CA CYS A 84 -4.23 22.25 10.82
C CYS A 84 -5.07 21.18 10.11
N GLN A 85 -4.77 20.84 8.85
CA GLN A 85 -5.41 19.78 8.08
C GLN A 85 -4.66 18.44 8.14
N VAL A 86 -3.54 18.37 8.85
CA VAL A 86 -2.76 17.14 9.06
C VAL A 86 -3.22 16.43 10.32
N LEU A 87 -3.52 15.14 10.22
CA LEU A 87 -3.86 14.25 11.31
C LEU A 87 -2.85 13.09 11.37
N ILE A 88 -2.17 12.93 12.51
CA ILE A 88 -1.25 11.82 12.72
C ILE A 88 -2.04 10.56 13.08
N VAL A 89 -1.77 9.47 12.38
CA VAL A 89 -2.50 8.20 12.51
C VAL A 89 -1.55 7.04 12.82
N SER A 90 -2.10 5.94 13.34
CA SER A 90 -1.34 4.73 13.70
C SER A 90 -0.97 3.89 12.45
N GLY A 91 -0.12 4.49 11.58
CA GLY A 91 0.15 4.02 10.23
C GLY A 91 -1.02 4.33 9.27
N SER A 92 -0.76 4.35 7.95
CA SER A 92 -1.80 4.64 6.94
C SER A 92 -2.98 3.65 6.97
N GLN A 93 -2.83 2.47 7.55
CA GLN A 93 -3.95 1.53 7.78
C GLN A 93 -5.08 2.15 8.61
N GLN A 94 -4.77 3.02 9.57
CA GLN A 94 -5.80 3.73 10.33
C GLN A 94 -6.54 4.76 9.47
N THR A 95 -5.91 5.34 8.46
CA THR A 95 -6.61 6.19 7.48
C THR A 95 -7.72 5.42 6.76
N LEU A 96 -7.44 4.18 6.35
CA LEU A 96 -8.44 3.32 5.71
C LEU A 96 -9.62 3.02 6.65
N ASP A 97 -9.35 2.73 7.92
CA ASP A 97 -10.38 2.49 8.94
C ASP A 97 -11.22 3.75 9.19
N LEU A 98 -10.57 4.92 9.33
CA LEU A 98 -11.28 6.20 9.53
C LEU A 98 -12.11 6.59 8.30
N ALA A 99 -11.59 6.43 7.09
CA ALA A 99 -12.33 6.67 5.87
C ALA A 99 -13.52 5.71 5.71
N SER A 100 -13.31 4.42 6.03
CA SER A 100 -14.41 3.44 6.04
C SER A 100 -15.52 3.84 7.01
N LYS A 101 -15.15 4.28 8.22
CA LYS A 101 -16.12 4.76 9.22
C LYS A 101 -16.84 6.04 8.81
N LEU A 102 -16.17 6.90 8.02
CA LEU A 102 -16.74 8.16 7.59
C LEU A 102 -17.75 7.99 6.45
N PHE A 103 -17.46 7.09 5.51
CA PHE A 103 -18.16 7.05 4.22
C PHE A 103 -19.01 5.79 4.00
N ILE A 104 -18.75 4.67 4.73
CA ILE A 104 -19.31 3.37 4.35
C ILE A 104 -20.40 2.93 5.33
N ASP A 105 -21.61 2.82 4.82
CA ASP A 105 -22.68 1.98 5.32
C ASP A 105 -22.83 0.74 4.41
N SER A 106 -23.65 -0.24 4.82
CA SER A 106 -23.87 -1.45 4.02
C SER A 106 -24.45 -1.12 2.64
N GLY A 107 -23.74 -1.54 1.58
CA GLY A 107 -24.12 -1.28 0.19
C GLY A 107 -23.53 0.01 -0.39
N THR A 108 -22.82 0.82 0.38
CA THR A 108 -22.14 2.02 -0.14
C THR A 108 -21.16 1.63 -1.25
N GLU A 109 -21.26 2.29 -2.40
CA GLU A 109 -20.34 2.08 -3.51
C GLU A 109 -19.00 2.77 -3.26
N VAL A 110 -17.90 2.06 -3.51
CA VAL A 110 -16.52 2.55 -3.41
C VAL A 110 -15.76 2.18 -4.67
N LEU A 111 -15.21 3.16 -5.37
CA LEU A 111 -14.40 2.91 -6.55
C LEU A 111 -12.98 2.52 -6.15
N VAL A 112 -12.47 1.43 -6.73
CA VAL A 112 -11.12 0.89 -6.47
C VAL A 112 -10.44 0.48 -7.77
N GLU A 113 -9.11 0.43 -7.76
CA GLU A 113 -8.32 -0.17 -8.83
C GLU A 113 -8.48 -1.70 -8.87
N ALA A 114 -8.25 -2.31 -10.02
CA ALA A 114 -8.15 -3.75 -10.17
C ALA A 114 -6.83 -4.12 -10.86
N PRO A 115 -5.83 -4.68 -10.14
CA PRO A 115 -5.86 -5.04 -8.71
C PRO A 115 -5.69 -3.82 -7.78
N THR A 116 -5.98 -3.99 -6.46
CA THR A 116 -5.75 -2.98 -5.44
C THR A 116 -5.29 -3.59 -4.11
N TYR A 117 -4.94 -2.74 -3.14
CA TYR A 117 -4.42 -3.16 -1.84
C TYR A 117 -5.44 -3.99 -1.06
N LEU A 118 -5.10 -5.24 -0.79
CA LEU A 118 -5.99 -6.22 -0.18
C LEU A 118 -6.49 -5.81 1.21
N ALA A 119 -5.68 -5.10 2.03
CA ALA A 119 -6.15 -4.67 3.34
C ALA A 119 -7.12 -3.47 3.25
N ALA A 120 -7.09 -2.69 2.17
CA ALA A 120 -8.12 -1.71 1.87
C ALA A 120 -9.44 -2.42 1.52
N LEU A 121 -9.40 -3.42 0.63
CA LEU A 121 -10.58 -4.24 0.31
C LEU A 121 -11.19 -4.88 1.57
N GLN A 122 -10.35 -5.46 2.44
CA GLN A 122 -10.81 -6.02 3.72
C GLN A 122 -11.46 -4.98 4.63
N SER A 123 -10.87 -3.77 4.71
CA SER A 123 -11.44 -2.67 5.50
C SER A 123 -12.81 -2.26 4.95
N PHE A 124 -12.92 -2.07 3.63
CA PHE A 124 -14.16 -1.65 2.99
C PHE A 124 -15.24 -2.74 3.10
N GLN A 125 -14.88 -4.01 2.89
CA GLN A 125 -15.79 -5.16 3.04
C GLN A 125 -16.29 -5.31 4.48
N LEU A 126 -15.45 -5.07 5.50
CA LEU A 126 -15.86 -5.09 6.90
C LEU A 126 -17.07 -4.17 7.15
N PHE A 127 -17.05 -2.97 6.55
CA PHE A 127 -18.14 -2.01 6.67
C PHE A 127 -19.29 -2.26 5.67
N GLY A 128 -19.12 -3.21 4.73
CA GLY A 128 -20.16 -3.62 3.79
C GLY A 128 -20.20 -2.83 2.50
N ALA A 129 -19.06 -2.30 2.06
CA ALA A 129 -18.96 -1.61 0.79
C ALA A 129 -19.26 -2.54 -0.40
N HIS A 130 -19.85 -1.97 -1.44
CA HIS A 130 -19.88 -2.52 -2.78
C HIS A 130 -18.74 -1.88 -3.60
N CYS A 131 -17.67 -2.64 -3.82
CA CYS A 131 -16.49 -2.14 -4.52
C CYS A 131 -16.70 -2.19 -6.04
N LEU A 132 -16.53 -1.03 -6.70
CA LEU A 132 -16.57 -0.87 -8.16
C LEU A 132 -15.13 -0.91 -8.67
N ALA A 133 -14.76 -1.98 -9.35
CA ALA A 133 -13.38 -2.22 -9.80
C ALA A 133 -13.12 -1.59 -11.17
N VAL A 134 -12.06 -0.79 -11.29
CA VAL A 134 -11.58 -0.22 -12.57
C VAL A 134 -10.24 -0.82 -12.92
N ALA A 135 -10.14 -1.42 -14.11
CA ALA A 135 -8.93 -2.06 -14.59
C ALA A 135 -7.76 -1.09 -14.70
N GLN A 136 -6.55 -1.58 -14.39
CA GLN A 136 -5.31 -0.85 -14.60
C GLN A 136 -4.72 -1.09 -15.99
N GLN A 137 -4.08 -0.05 -16.51
CA GLN A 137 -3.15 -0.07 -17.65
C GLN A 137 -1.71 0.14 -17.14
N ALA A 138 -0.73 0.07 -18.02
CA ALA A 138 0.69 0.20 -17.64
C ALA A 138 1.05 1.54 -16.96
N ASP A 139 0.25 2.59 -17.15
CA ASP A 139 0.51 3.94 -16.66
C ASP A 139 -0.63 4.54 -15.81
N GLY A 140 -1.52 3.70 -15.30
CA GLY A 140 -2.65 4.11 -14.42
C GLY A 140 -3.96 3.43 -14.79
N PRO A 141 -5.12 3.91 -14.33
CA PRO A 141 -6.40 3.28 -14.61
C PRO A 141 -6.81 3.43 -16.10
N ASP A 142 -7.64 2.51 -16.57
CA ASP A 142 -8.33 2.69 -17.85
C ASP A 142 -9.33 3.85 -17.71
N LEU A 143 -9.05 4.96 -18.39
CA LEU A 143 -9.87 6.19 -18.29
C LEU A 143 -11.25 6.01 -18.91
N ALA A 144 -11.41 5.14 -19.92
CA ALA A 144 -12.71 4.88 -20.53
C ALA A 144 -13.59 4.09 -19.56
N ALA A 145 -13.01 3.04 -18.93
CA ALA A 145 -13.69 2.27 -17.90
C ALA A 145 -14.02 3.14 -16.66
N LEU A 146 -13.06 3.99 -16.22
CA LEU A 146 -13.28 4.92 -15.11
C LEU A 146 -14.46 5.86 -15.39
N ARG A 147 -14.49 6.50 -16.56
CA ARG A 147 -15.61 7.38 -16.97
C ARG A 147 -16.93 6.61 -17.01
N ALA A 148 -16.96 5.45 -17.64
CA ALA A 148 -18.17 4.64 -17.74
C ALA A 148 -18.70 4.22 -16.36
N THR A 149 -17.81 3.90 -15.42
CA THR A 149 -18.20 3.60 -14.04
C THR A 149 -18.82 4.82 -13.36
N LEU A 150 -18.21 6.01 -13.51
CA LEU A 150 -18.71 7.25 -12.91
C LEU A 150 -20.01 7.77 -13.55
N GLU A 151 -20.29 7.42 -14.82
CA GLU A 151 -21.56 7.70 -15.48
C GLU A 151 -22.72 6.84 -14.97
N GLN A 152 -22.42 5.60 -14.53
CA GLN A 152 -23.43 4.62 -14.12
C GLN A 152 -23.61 4.55 -12.61
N HIS A 153 -22.62 4.98 -11.83
CA HIS A 153 -22.55 4.84 -10.38
C HIS A 153 -22.17 6.15 -9.70
N ALA A 154 -22.49 6.26 -8.41
CA ALA A 154 -22.15 7.42 -7.59
C ALA A 154 -21.33 6.98 -6.37
N PRO A 155 -20.05 6.55 -6.56
CA PRO A 155 -19.25 6.08 -5.45
C PRO A 155 -19.03 7.19 -4.41
N ALA A 156 -19.10 6.82 -3.11
CA ALA A 156 -18.87 7.75 -2.02
C ALA A 156 -17.42 8.30 -2.04
N PHE A 157 -16.49 7.46 -2.47
CA PHE A 157 -15.10 7.87 -2.74
C PHE A 157 -14.41 6.91 -3.71
N ALA A 158 -13.30 7.39 -4.30
CA ALA A 158 -12.35 6.59 -5.06
C ALA A 158 -11.07 6.38 -4.23
N TYR A 159 -10.65 5.11 -4.05
CA TYR A 159 -9.38 4.75 -3.41
C TYR A 159 -8.35 4.40 -4.48
N LEU A 160 -7.26 5.18 -4.55
CA LEU A 160 -6.22 5.05 -5.56
C LEU A 160 -4.82 5.08 -4.94
N ILE A 161 -3.89 4.27 -5.51
CA ILE A 161 -2.48 4.23 -5.15
C ILE A 161 -1.65 4.61 -6.38
N PRO A 162 -1.48 5.89 -6.70
CA PRO A 162 -0.94 6.30 -8.00
C PRO A 162 0.58 6.20 -8.13
N THR A 163 1.31 5.87 -7.04
CA THR A 163 2.76 5.77 -7.06
C THR A 163 3.25 4.43 -6.53
N PHE A 164 3.76 3.58 -7.44
CA PHE A 164 4.27 2.23 -7.12
C PHE A 164 3.22 1.38 -6.40
N GLN A 165 2.08 1.28 -7.04
CA GLN A 165 0.87 0.63 -6.54
C GLN A 165 1.13 -0.75 -5.92
N ASN A 166 0.45 -1.07 -4.86
CA ASN A 166 0.44 -2.40 -4.27
C ASN A 166 -0.84 -3.13 -4.69
N PRO A 167 -0.75 -4.19 -5.54
CA PRO A 167 0.42 -5.03 -5.79
C PRO A 167 1.18 -4.76 -7.11
N SER A 168 0.60 -4.01 -8.04
CA SER A 168 1.01 -3.98 -9.46
C SER A 168 2.32 -3.24 -9.74
N ALA A 169 2.82 -2.44 -8.79
CA ALA A 169 3.94 -1.51 -8.93
C ALA A 169 3.72 -0.41 -9.99
N VAL A 170 2.53 -0.31 -10.56
CA VAL A 170 2.18 0.73 -11.53
C VAL A 170 2.39 2.12 -10.95
N ARG A 171 2.96 3.00 -11.76
CA ARG A 171 3.08 4.42 -11.49
C ARG A 171 2.27 5.19 -12.51
N TYR A 172 1.32 6.00 -12.04
CA TYR A 172 0.50 6.82 -12.94
C TYR A 172 1.36 7.86 -13.65
N SER A 173 1.16 7.97 -14.97
CA SER A 173 1.73 9.07 -15.76
C SER A 173 1.12 10.43 -15.34
N GLU A 174 1.84 11.52 -15.62
CA GLU A 174 1.33 12.86 -15.37
C GLU A 174 -0.02 13.10 -16.07
N ALA A 175 -0.16 12.61 -17.32
CA ALA A 175 -1.40 12.71 -18.09
C ALA A 175 -2.55 11.95 -17.43
N LYS A 176 -2.29 10.75 -16.90
CA LYS A 176 -3.31 9.96 -16.17
C LYS A 176 -3.74 10.64 -14.88
N ARG A 177 -2.79 11.20 -14.12
CA ARG A 177 -3.11 11.96 -12.89
C ARG A 177 -4.00 13.16 -13.16
N GLU A 178 -3.71 13.93 -14.22
CA GLU A 178 -4.53 15.06 -14.64
C GLU A 178 -5.93 14.63 -15.08
N ALA A 179 -6.03 13.57 -15.91
CA ALA A 179 -7.28 13.05 -16.39
C ALA A 179 -8.17 12.49 -15.26
N VAL A 180 -7.56 11.74 -14.31
CA VAL A 180 -8.27 11.22 -13.13
C VAL A 180 -8.79 12.36 -12.27
N ALA A 181 -7.96 13.37 -11.98
CA ALA A 181 -8.40 14.55 -11.22
C ALA A 181 -9.58 15.26 -11.91
N GLY A 182 -9.50 15.43 -13.24
CA GLY A 182 -10.59 16.04 -14.03
C GLY A 182 -11.89 15.24 -13.92
N LEU A 183 -11.84 13.93 -14.00
CA LEU A 183 -13.01 13.05 -13.85
C LEU A 183 -13.61 13.12 -12.44
N LEU A 184 -12.77 13.04 -11.39
CA LEU A 184 -13.25 13.15 -10.02
C LEU A 184 -13.90 14.50 -9.72
N ASP A 185 -13.34 15.61 -10.29
CA ASP A 185 -13.94 16.93 -10.19
C ASP A 185 -15.25 17.05 -10.98
N GLU A 186 -15.34 16.41 -12.16
CA GLU A 186 -16.52 16.43 -13.02
C GLU A 186 -17.71 15.75 -12.32
N TYR A 187 -17.47 14.58 -11.71
CA TYR A 187 -18.51 13.78 -11.06
C TYR A 187 -18.64 14.07 -9.54
N GLY A 188 -17.79 14.91 -8.97
CA GLY A 188 -17.85 15.27 -7.54
C GLY A 188 -17.50 14.14 -6.59
N VAL A 189 -16.64 13.20 -7.00
CA VAL A 189 -16.26 12.03 -6.21
C VAL A 189 -15.07 12.34 -5.33
N THR A 190 -15.17 12.07 -4.03
CA THR A 190 -14.07 12.23 -3.06
C THR A 190 -12.90 11.31 -3.41
N LEU A 191 -11.66 11.82 -3.36
CA LEU A 191 -10.46 11.02 -3.55
C LEU A 191 -9.83 10.63 -2.21
N LEU A 192 -9.55 9.33 -2.03
CA LEU A 192 -8.59 8.82 -1.04
C LEU A 192 -7.33 8.39 -1.78
N GLU A 193 -6.30 9.24 -1.78
CA GLU A 193 -4.99 8.98 -2.41
C GLU A 193 -4.01 8.42 -1.38
N ASP A 194 -3.56 7.17 -1.60
CA ASP A 194 -2.65 6.45 -0.69
C ASP A 194 -1.24 6.35 -1.30
N GLU A 195 -0.25 6.91 -0.61
CA GLU A 195 1.09 7.11 -1.14
C GLU A 195 2.21 6.51 -0.24
N PRO A 196 2.13 5.21 0.13
CA PRO A 196 3.08 4.63 1.08
C PRO A 196 4.49 4.42 0.50
N TYR A 197 4.64 4.41 -0.83
CA TYR A 197 5.90 4.11 -1.53
C TYR A 197 6.50 5.31 -2.26
N ARG A 198 5.89 6.49 -2.19
CA ARG A 198 6.29 7.69 -2.94
C ARG A 198 7.79 7.98 -2.87
N GLU A 199 8.40 7.82 -1.70
CA GLU A 199 9.81 8.10 -1.49
C GLU A 199 10.76 7.03 -2.06
N LEU A 200 10.23 5.85 -2.42
CA LEU A 200 11.02 4.73 -2.95
C LEU A 200 11.09 4.75 -4.48
N VAL A 201 11.45 5.89 -5.06
CA VAL A 201 11.65 6.06 -6.51
C VAL A 201 13.10 5.73 -6.88
N PHE A 202 13.33 4.94 -7.94
CA PHE A 202 14.67 4.51 -8.34
C PHE A 202 15.19 5.24 -9.57
N ASP A 203 14.37 5.34 -10.62
CA ASP A 203 14.86 5.72 -11.95
C ASP A 203 14.38 7.09 -12.45
N GLN A 204 13.28 7.62 -11.92
CA GLN A 204 12.69 8.89 -12.37
C GLN A 204 12.20 9.72 -11.19
N GLY A 205 12.14 11.04 -11.38
CA GLY A 205 11.65 11.98 -10.37
C GLY A 205 10.20 11.72 -9.92
N SER A 206 9.84 12.27 -8.77
CA SER A 206 8.50 12.14 -8.19
C SER A 206 7.45 12.89 -9.01
N ALA A 207 6.33 12.24 -9.31
CA ALA A 207 5.16 12.89 -9.90
C ALA A 207 4.36 13.66 -8.84
N ARG A 208 3.67 14.74 -9.23
CA ARG A 208 2.77 15.45 -8.31
C ARG A 208 1.56 14.59 -7.95
N PRO A 209 1.09 14.61 -6.69
CA PRO A 209 -0.14 13.91 -6.29
C PRO A 209 -1.37 14.33 -7.11
N ILE A 210 -2.35 13.43 -7.22
CA ILE A 210 -3.63 13.74 -7.87
C ILE A 210 -4.37 14.81 -7.08
N VAL A 211 -4.34 14.78 -5.74
CA VAL A 211 -4.97 15.79 -4.88
C VAL A 211 -4.47 17.21 -5.16
N SER A 212 -3.24 17.37 -5.65
CA SER A 212 -2.71 18.68 -6.03
C SER A 212 -3.33 19.28 -7.29
N ARG A 213 -4.13 18.52 -8.02
CA ARG A 213 -4.78 18.86 -9.28
C ARG A 213 -6.29 19.04 -9.15
N LEU A 214 -6.87 18.56 -8.05
CA LEU A 214 -8.30 18.70 -7.76
C LEU A 214 -8.66 20.18 -7.53
N LYS A 215 -9.84 20.58 -8.04
CA LYS A 215 -10.36 21.93 -7.95
C LYS A 215 -11.64 22.03 -7.13
N ARG A 216 -12.42 20.94 -7.07
CA ARG A 216 -13.75 20.91 -6.43
C ARG A 216 -13.99 19.68 -5.57
N ALA A 217 -13.51 18.52 -5.99
CA ALA A 217 -13.73 17.28 -5.26
C ALA A 217 -13.01 17.32 -3.90
N SER A 218 -13.67 16.80 -2.87
CA SER A 218 -13.06 16.60 -1.55
C SER A 218 -11.99 15.52 -1.61
N TRP A 219 -11.02 15.54 -0.71
CA TRP A 219 -9.90 14.62 -0.79
C TRP A 219 -9.31 14.27 0.57
N ILE A 220 -8.72 13.08 0.64
CA ILE A 220 -7.83 12.61 1.69
C ILE A 220 -6.54 12.14 1.02
N TYR A 221 -5.40 12.67 1.44
CA TYR A 221 -4.07 12.25 1.06
C TYR A 221 -3.41 11.56 2.24
N THR A 222 -2.92 10.34 2.06
CA THR A 222 -2.33 9.58 3.18
C THR A 222 -0.95 9.06 2.83
N GLY A 223 -0.09 9.01 3.84
CA GLY A 223 1.25 8.47 3.76
C GLY A 223 1.70 7.88 5.08
N THR A 224 2.88 7.27 5.07
CA THR A 224 3.45 6.59 6.25
C THR A 224 4.97 6.64 6.24
N VAL A 225 5.56 6.69 7.42
CA VAL A 225 7.03 6.53 7.58
C VAL A 225 7.45 5.05 7.63
N SER A 226 6.50 4.12 7.56
CA SER A 226 6.77 2.68 7.71
C SER A 226 7.67 2.09 6.62
N LYS A 227 7.76 2.73 5.44
CA LYS A 227 8.56 2.22 4.31
C LYS A 227 9.91 2.89 4.17
N THR A 228 10.09 4.01 4.85
CA THR A 228 11.30 4.83 4.78
C THR A 228 12.06 4.93 6.10
N LEU A 229 11.40 4.67 7.22
CA LEU A 229 12.00 4.67 8.54
C LEU A 229 11.72 3.35 9.28
N LEU A 230 10.97 3.42 10.37
CA LEU A 230 10.72 2.29 11.27
C LEU A 230 9.24 1.91 11.25
N PRO A 231 8.85 0.78 10.65
CA PRO A 231 7.45 0.34 10.63
C PRO A 231 6.90 0.11 12.05
N GLY A 232 7.75 -0.26 13.02
CA GLY A 232 7.39 -0.46 14.42
C GLY A 232 6.93 0.81 15.16
N LEU A 233 7.26 2.01 14.68
CA LEU A 233 6.76 3.25 15.27
C LEU A 233 5.25 3.41 15.12
N ARG A 234 4.65 2.75 14.15
CA ARG A 234 3.22 2.89 13.81
C ARG A 234 2.81 4.35 13.60
N VAL A 235 3.62 5.10 12.86
CA VAL A 235 3.34 6.49 12.47
C VAL A 235 3.01 6.58 11.00
N GLY A 236 1.86 7.14 10.71
CA GLY A 236 1.40 7.59 9.42
C GLY A 236 0.70 8.92 9.57
N TYR A 237 0.22 9.46 8.48
CA TYR A 237 -0.53 10.71 8.48
C TYR A 237 -1.61 10.67 7.41
N LEU A 238 -2.66 11.43 7.64
CA LEU A 238 -3.56 11.87 6.59
C LEU A 238 -3.61 13.40 6.55
N ILE A 239 -3.82 13.92 5.38
CA ILE A 239 -4.15 15.33 5.13
C ILE A 239 -5.49 15.32 4.43
N ALA A 240 -6.43 16.14 4.86
CA ALA A 240 -7.76 16.15 4.27
C ALA A 240 -8.21 17.57 3.91
N SER A 241 -9.06 17.68 2.91
CA SER A 241 -9.76 18.92 2.59
C SER A 241 -10.53 19.44 3.81
N ALA A 242 -10.70 20.76 3.90
CA ALA A 242 -11.21 21.43 5.10
C ALA A 242 -12.62 20.97 5.53
N ASP A 243 -13.41 20.52 4.59
CA ASP A 243 -14.76 19.98 4.81
C ASP A 243 -14.74 18.59 5.47
N LEU A 244 -13.73 17.76 5.21
CA LEU A 244 -13.64 16.39 5.75
C LEU A 244 -12.89 16.33 7.08
N PHE A 245 -11.89 17.19 7.27
CA PHE A 245 -10.96 17.11 8.41
C PHE A 245 -11.66 17.07 9.78
N PRO A 246 -12.70 17.91 10.09
CA PRO A 246 -13.35 17.89 11.39
C PRO A 246 -14.01 16.56 11.73
N TYR A 247 -14.52 15.83 10.75
CA TYR A 247 -15.16 14.53 10.95
C TYR A 247 -14.13 13.44 11.18
N LEU A 248 -13.03 13.43 10.42
CA LEU A 248 -11.91 12.50 10.59
C LEU A 248 -11.28 12.67 11.98
N LEU A 249 -11.11 13.90 12.46
CA LEU A 249 -10.61 14.18 13.80
C LEU A 249 -11.54 13.63 14.89
N ARG A 250 -12.85 13.77 14.78
CA ARG A 250 -13.82 13.20 15.72
C ARG A 250 -13.74 11.67 15.74
N LEU A 251 -13.59 11.04 14.58
CA LEU A 251 -13.43 9.59 14.47
C LEU A 251 -12.12 9.13 15.10
N LYS A 252 -11.02 9.87 14.92
CA LYS A 252 -9.72 9.60 15.57
C LYS A 252 -9.83 9.68 17.07
N GLN A 253 -10.49 10.72 17.61
CA GLN A 253 -10.73 10.87 19.05
C GLN A 253 -11.49 9.68 19.64
N SER A 254 -12.51 9.18 18.93
CA SER A 254 -13.28 8.03 19.39
C SER A 254 -12.56 6.69 19.21
N ALA A 255 -11.60 6.59 18.30
CA ALA A 255 -10.88 5.35 18.00
C ALA A 255 -9.78 5.04 19.01
N ASP A 256 -8.87 6.01 19.24
CA ASP A 256 -7.68 5.79 20.08
C ASP A 256 -7.15 7.08 20.74
N LEU A 257 -7.93 8.14 20.75
CA LEU A 257 -7.64 9.46 21.29
C LEU A 257 -6.50 10.18 20.53
N HIS A 258 -5.30 9.61 20.47
CA HIS A 258 -4.15 10.10 19.71
C HIS A 258 -3.16 8.98 19.38
N THR A 259 -2.34 9.17 18.36
CA THR A 259 -1.23 8.28 18.03
C THR A 259 -0.11 8.40 19.07
N ASN A 260 0.65 7.33 19.32
CA ASN A 260 1.72 7.33 20.32
C ASN A 260 2.72 8.47 20.08
N ARG A 261 3.00 9.26 21.11
CA ARG A 261 3.82 10.47 21.01
C ARG A 261 5.30 10.17 20.87
N ILE A 262 5.77 9.06 21.45
CA ILE A 262 7.17 8.62 21.34
C ILE A 262 7.50 8.31 19.87
N GLY A 263 6.61 7.60 19.19
CA GLY A 263 6.75 7.34 17.74
C GLY A 263 6.72 8.62 16.91
N GLN A 264 5.84 9.56 17.26
CA GLN A 264 5.76 10.86 16.59
C GLN A 264 7.03 11.68 16.79
N TRP A 265 7.55 11.72 18.01
CA TRP A 265 8.80 12.41 18.32
C TRP A 265 9.96 11.81 17.50
N GLN A 266 10.09 10.48 17.49
CA GLN A 266 11.11 9.79 16.72
C GLN A 266 11.01 10.06 15.21
N ALA A 267 9.79 10.05 14.66
CA ALA A 267 9.57 10.38 13.25
C ALA A 267 10.00 11.83 12.94
N LEU A 268 9.72 12.77 13.83
CA LEU A 268 10.12 14.18 13.68
C LEU A 268 11.63 14.36 13.65
N GLN A 269 12.39 13.63 14.50
CA GLN A 269 13.86 13.72 14.51
C GLN A 269 14.46 13.38 13.13
N TRP A 270 13.80 12.49 12.38
CA TRP A 270 14.21 12.15 11.01
C TRP A 270 13.66 13.14 9.98
N LEU A 271 12.36 13.33 9.92
CA LEU A 271 11.70 14.15 8.90
C LEU A 271 12.16 15.62 8.90
N GLY A 272 12.57 16.14 10.04
CA GLY A 272 13.09 17.50 10.23
C GLY A 272 14.60 17.64 9.99
N SER A 273 15.32 16.58 9.61
CA SER A 273 16.79 16.58 9.53
C SER A 273 17.32 16.41 8.11
N ASP A 274 18.53 16.94 7.85
CA ASP A 274 19.28 16.69 6.61
C ASP A 274 19.66 15.21 6.42
N HIS A 275 19.77 14.46 7.54
CA HIS A 275 20.07 13.04 7.53
C HIS A 275 18.99 12.21 6.83
N TYR A 276 17.73 12.66 6.85
CA TYR A 276 16.64 11.96 6.20
C TYR A 276 16.83 11.84 4.68
N GLN A 277 17.26 12.91 4.02
CA GLN A 277 17.50 12.88 2.57
C GLN A 277 18.68 11.97 2.20
N ALA A 278 19.74 11.97 3.01
CA ALA A 278 20.87 11.06 2.85
C ALA A 278 20.43 9.59 3.02
N HIS A 279 19.62 9.31 4.04
CA HIS A 279 19.04 7.98 4.29
C HIS A 279 18.14 7.53 3.12
N LEU A 280 17.26 8.39 2.61
CA LEU A 280 16.44 8.08 1.44
C LEU A 280 17.30 7.74 0.21
N GLY A 281 18.40 8.46 0.01
CA GLY A 281 19.36 8.16 -1.07
C GLY A 281 19.95 6.75 -0.93
N GLN A 282 20.40 6.37 0.26
CA GLN A 282 20.92 5.03 0.55
C GLN A 282 19.86 3.95 0.39
N LEU A 283 18.65 4.21 0.86
CA LEU A 283 17.51 3.28 0.80
C LEU A 283 17.09 3.01 -0.65
N ARG A 284 17.02 4.04 -1.49
CA ARG A 284 16.71 3.93 -2.93
C ARG A 284 17.75 3.10 -3.66
N GLU A 285 19.03 3.35 -3.43
CA GLU A 285 20.12 2.59 -4.04
C GLU A 285 20.10 1.13 -3.58
N PHE A 286 19.91 0.89 -2.28
CA PHE A 286 19.82 -0.46 -1.73
C PHE A 286 18.68 -1.28 -2.36
N TYR A 287 17.48 -0.69 -2.50
CA TYR A 287 16.35 -1.38 -3.12
C TYR A 287 16.47 -1.49 -4.63
N ARG A 288 17.11 -0.52 -5.30
CA ARG A 288 17.40 -0.60 -6.73
C ARG A 288 18.26 -1.81 -7.05
N VAL A 289 19.35 -2.03 -6.30
CA VAL A 289 20.23 -3.20 -6.46
C VAL A 289 19.45 -4.51 -6.30
N ARG A 290 18.55 -4.59 -5.32
CA ARG A 290 17.71 -5.77 -5.08
C ARG A 290 16.66 -5.98 -6.16
N ARG A 291 16.03 -4.91 -6.63
CA ARG A 291 15.14 -4.96 -7.79
C ARG A 291 15.87 -5.53 -9.02
N ASP A 292 17.07 -5.03 -9.30
CA ASP A 292 17.86 -5.45 -10.45
C ASP A 292 18.29 -6.93 -10.34
N ALA A 293 18.65 -7.39 -9.14
CA ALA A 293 18.95 -8.79 -8.88
C ALA A 293 17.72 -9.69 -9.12
N MET A 294 16.53 -9.27 -8.61
CA MET A 294 15.29 -10.00 -8.87
C MET A 294 14.91 -10.00 -10.34
N GLN A 295 15.08 -8.88 -11.05
CA GLN A 295 14.85 -8.79 -12.49
C GLN A 295 15.74 -9.77 -13.29
N ALA A 296 17.02 -9.88 -12.93
CA ALA A 296 17.94 -10.82 -13.58
C ALA A 296 17.48 -12.28 -13.37
N ALA A 297 17.16 -12.66 -12.13
CA ALA A 297 16.68 -13.99 -11.81
C ALA A 297 15.31 -14.31 -12.44
N LEU A 298 14.39 -13.34 -12.50
CA LEU A 298 13.12 -13.50 -13.22
C LEU A 298 13.35 -13.71 -14.71
N THR A 299 14.27 -12.95 -15.32
CA THR A 299 14.60 -13.10 -16.74
C THR A 299 15.15 -14.48 -17.03
N GLU A 300 16.00 -15.02 -16.16
CA GLU A 300 16.60 -16.34 -16.31
C GLU A 300 15.60 -17.48 -16.11
N HIS A 301 14.77 -17.40 -15.06
CA HIS A 301 13.98 -18.55 -14.62
C HIS A 301 12.48 -18.48 -14.99
N PHE A 302 11.93 -17.31 -15.32
CA PHE A 302 10.48 -17.09 -15.51
C PHE A 302 10.07 -16.64 -16.91
N SER A 303 11.00 -16.40 -17.83
CA SER A 303 10.67 -15.87 -19.16
C SER A 303 9.72 -16.75 -19.97
N ASP A 304 9.71 -18.06 -19.73
CA ASP A 304 8.76 -19.02 -20.30
C ASP A 304 7.43 -19.13 -19.51
N LEU A 305 7.41 -18.75 -18.22
CA LEU A 305 6.33 -18.99 -17.27
C LEU A 305 5.39 -17.79 -17.07
N ALA A 306 5.93 -16.57 -17.10
CA ALA A 306 5.19 -15.37 -16.73
C ALA A 306 5.59 -14.14 -17.56
N THR A 307 4.79 -13.09 -17.41
CA THR A 307 5.09 -11.73 -17.86
C THR A 307 5.05 -10.77 -16.69
N TRP A 308 5.83 -9.71 -16.75
CA TRP A 308 5.89 -8.64 -15.75
C TRP A 308 6.47 -7.36 -16.34
N GLU A 309 6.25 -6.23 -15.66
CA GLU A 309 6.91 -4.96 -15.93
C GLU A 309 8.01 -4.70 -14.91
N LEU A 310 9.10 -4.03 -15.33
CA LEU A 310 10.19 -3.63 -14.41
C LEU A 310 9.70 -2.49 -13.49
N PRO A 311 9.65 -2.69 -12.17
CA PRO A 311 9.23 -1.64 -11.24
C PRO A 311 10.19 -0.45 -11.24
N GLN A 312 9.67 0.77 -11.38
CA GLN A 312 10.46 2.01 -11.29
C GLN A 312 10.67 2.49 -9.85
N GLY A 313 10.13 1.76 -8.89
CA GLY A 313 10.16 2.07 -7.45
C GLY A 313 9.33 1.09 -6.64
N GLY A 314 9.07 1.43 -5.38
CA GLY A 314 8.31 0.56 -4.49
C GLY A 314 9.09 -0.67 -4.03
N LEU A 315 8.39 -1.78 -3.79
CA LEU A 315 8.96 -2.99 -3.20
C LEU A 315 8.55 -4.29 -3.90
N PHE A 316 7.80 -4.22 -5.03
CA PHE A 316 7.14 -5.40 -5.59
C PHE A 316 7.37 -5.57 -7.09
N PHE A 317 7.44 -6.84 -7.51
CA PHE A 317 7.11 -7.28 -8.85
C PHE A 317 5.69 -7.88 -8.85
N TRP A 318 4.95 -7.63 -9.92
CA TRP A 318 3.65 -8.23 -10.20
C TRP A 318 3.75 -9.08 -11.45
N LEU A 319 3.57 -10.39 -11.27
CA LEU A 319 3.70 -11.37 -12.35
C LEU A 319 2.32 -11.86 -12.77
N THR A 320 2.13 -12.01 -14.09
CA THR A 320 1.01 -12.72 -14.69
C THR A 320 1.52 -14.01 -15.29
N LEU A 321 1.06 -15.16 -14.78
CA LEU A 321 1.41 -16.47 -15.31
C LEU A 321 0.82 -16.64 -16.71
N LYS A 322 1.60 -17.18 -17.66
CA LYS A 322 1.15 -17.51 -19.02
C LYS A 322 0.13 -18.64 -19.04
N GLN A 323 0.25 -19.57 -18.10
CA GLN A 323 -0.75 -20.58 -17.78
C GLN A 323 -1.34 -20.24 -16.42
N PRO A 324 -2.61 -19.83 -16.32
CA PRO A 324 -3.25 -19.55 -15.05
C PRO A 324 -3.30 -20.83 -14.18
N LEU A 325 -2.71 -20.76 -13.01
CA LEU A 325 -2.69 -21.83 -12.01
C LEU A 325 -3.38 -21.34 -10.74
N ASP A 326 -4.01 -22.24 -9.99
CA ASP A 326 -4.53 -21.91 -8.65
C ASP A 326 -3.36 -21.55 -7.72
N SER A 327 -3.27 -20.25 -7.38
CA SER A 327 -2.14 -19.73 -6.63
C SER A 327 -2.09 -20.21 -5.18
N ARG A 328 -3.22 -20.64 -4.60
CA ARG A 328 -3.25 -21.22 -3.25
C ARG A 328 -2.62 -22.61 -3.24
N THR A 329 -2.95 -23.46 -4.21
CA THR A 329 -2.31 -24.77 -4.39
C THR A 329 -0.82 -24.61 -4.67
N LEU A 330 -0.48 -23.64 -5.52
CA LEU A 330 0.91 -23.31 -5.83
C LEU A 330 1.69 -22.85 -4.59
N LEU A 331 1.08 -22.01 -3.73
CA LEU A 331 1.68 -21.55 -2.48
C LEU A 331 2.04 -22.72 -1.53
N ASN A 332 1.16 -23.69 -1.38
CA ASN A 332 1.41 -24.86 -0.51
C ASN A 332 2.60 -25.69 -1.02
N ARG A 333 2.74 -25.84 -2.35
CA ARG A 333 3.89 -26.52 -2.95
C ARG A 333 5.18 -25.72 -2.79
N ALA A 334 5.13 -24.39 -2.98
CA ALA A 334 6.27 -23.50 -2.79
C ALA A 334 6.78 -23.52 -1.34
N LEU A 335 5.89 -23.58 -0.36
CA LEU A 335 6.23 -23.71 1.05
C LEU A 335 6.95 -25.02 1.38
N ALA A 336 6.67 -26.11 0.67
CA ALA A 336 7.38 -27.38 0.82
C ALA A 336 8.83 -27.30 0.31
N GLU A 337 9.12 -26.35 -0.58
CA GLU A 337 10.46 -26.04 -1.12
C GLU A 337 11.10 -24.83 -0.43
N ASP A 338 10.64 -24.45 0.76
CA ASP A 338 11.12 -23.32 1.56
C ASP A 338 11.09 -21.97 0.84
N VAL A 339 10.10 -21.76 -0.04
CA VAL A 339 9.87 -20.49 -0.72
C VAL A 339 8.43 -20.06 -0.49
N VAL A 340 8.21 -18.78 -0.27
CA VAL A 340 6.87 -18.21 -0.14
C VAL A 340 6.70 -16.93 -0.95
N PHE A 341 5.56 -16.81 -1.62
CA PHE A 341 5.14 -15.64 -2.38
C PHE A 341 3.74 -15.19 -1.92
N MET A 342 3.28 -14.05 -2.42
CA MET A 342 1.92 -13.59 -2.17
C MET A 342 1.02 -13.93 -3.37
N PRO A 343 0.01 -14.77 -3.21
CA PRO A 343 -1.04 -15.01 -4.20
C PRO A 343 -1.69 -13.71 -4.68
N GLY A 344 -2.05 -13.65 -5.95
CA GLY A 344 -2.58 -12.41 -6.55
C GLY A 344 -4.08 -12.23 -6.39
N GLU A 345 -4.86 -13.31 -6.27
CA GLU A 345 -6.31 -13.26 -6.21
C GLU A 345 -6.86 -12.35 -5.10
N PRO A 346 -6.29 -12.31 -3.88
CA PRO A 346 -6.80 -11.44 -2.81
C PRO A 346 -6.74 -9.94 -3.10
N PHE A 347 -6.02 -9.51 -4.14
CA PHE A 347 -5.93 -8.12 -4.55
C PHE A 347 -7.04 -7.69 -5.52
N PHE A 348 -7.97 -8.58 -5.82
CA PHE A 348 -9.12 -8.30 -6.67
C PHE A 348 -10.43 -8.33 -5.87
N VAL A 349 -11.39 -7.54 -6.30
CA VAL A 349 -12.76 -7.53 -5.74
C VAL A 349 -13.42 -8.91 -5.92
N GLU A 350 -13.18 -9.52 -7.08
CA GLU A 350 -13.62 -10.87 -7.44
C GLU A 350 -12.40 -11.80 -7.59
N PRO A 351 -11.90 -12.38 -6.48
CA PRO A 351 -10.67 -13.18 -6.50
C PRO A 351 -10.71 -14.36 -7.47
N ASP A 352 -11.82 -15.10 -7.48
CA ASP A 352 -11.96 -16.35 -8.27
C ASP A 352 -11.99 -16.11 -9.80
N ALA A 353 -12.28 -14.87 -10.22
CA ALA A 353 -12.26 -14.47 -11.63
C ALA A 353 -10.85 -14.09 -12.14
N ASN A 354 -9.85 -14.03 -11.26
CA ASN A 354 -8.52 -13.52 -11.56
C ASN A 354 -7.40 -14.47 -11.10
N PRO A 355 -7.34 -15.72 -11.63
CA PRO A 355 -6.27 -16.66 -11.28
C PRO A 355 -4.93 -16.29 -11.95
N GLY A 356 -3.83 -16.83 -11.43
CA GLY A 356 -2.54 -16.80 -12.10
C GLY A 356 -1.73 -15.51 -11.91
N TYR A 357 -2.02 -14.74 -10.87
CA TYR A 357 -1.20 -13.59 -10.51
C TYR A 357 -0.35 -13.88 -9.27
N LEU A 358 0.88 -13.36 -9.25
CA LEU A 358 1.82 -13.47 -8.14
C LEU A 358 2.40 -12.11 -7.80
N ARG A 359 2.43 -11.73 -6.51
CA ARG A 359 3.22 -10.59 -6.05
C ARG A 359 4.50 -11.08 -5.40
N LEU A 360 5.65 -10.60 -5.85
CA LEU A 360 6.96 -10.86 -5.28
C LEU A 360 7.57 -9.60 -4.69
N ASN A 361 8.02 -9.70 -3.44
CA ASN A 361 8.71 -8.62 -2.73
C ASN A 361 10.23 -8.80 -2.88
N PHE A 362 10.94 -7.74 -3.27
CA PHE A 362 12.40 -7.76 -3.40
C PHE A 362 13.15 -7.10 -2.22
N SER A 363 12.45 -6.57 -1.23
CA SER A 363 13.10 -5.87 -0.12
C SER A 363 13.65 -6.79 0.96
N HIS A 364 13.08 -7.98 1.15
CA HIS A 364 13.35 -8.83 2.31
C HIS A 364 14.46 -9.86 2.06
N VAL A 365 14.37 -10.63 0.98
CA VAL A 365 15.38 -11.66 0.64
C VAL A 365 16.69 -10.98 0.24
N ALA A 366 17.83 -11.48 0.76
CA ALA A 366 19.14 -10.98 0.37
C ALA A 366 19.39 -11.24 -1.12
N ALA A 367 20.07 -10.31 -1.80
CA ALA A 367 20.28 -10.36 -3.26
C ALA A 367 20.95 -11.68 -3.71
N GLU A 368 21.88 -12.18 -2.90
CA GLU A 368 22.63 -13.43 -3.14
C GLU A 368 21.76 -14.69 -3.08
N ARG A 369 20.60 -14.62 -2.41
CA ARG A 369 19.64 -15.72 -2.27
C ARG A 369 18.46 -15.61 -3.25
N MET A 370 18.30 -14.50 -3.95
CA MET A 370 17.16 -14.28 -4.84
C MET A 370 17.12 -15.26 -5.99
N ASP A 371 18.26 -15.50 -6.63
CA ASP A 371 18.38 -16.44 -7.74
C ASP A 371 17.92 -17.85 -7.35
N GLU A 372 18.46 -18.39 -6.24
CA GLU A 372 18.09 -19.70 -5.73
C GLU A 372 16.58 -19.78 -5.38
N GLY A 373 16.04 -18.76 -4.70
CA GLY A 373 14.62 -18.75 -4.33
C GLY A 373 13.70 -18.72 -5.55
N LEU A 374 14.04 -17.88 -6.55
CA LEU A 374 13.24 -17.79 -7.78
C LEU A 374 13.40 -19.02 -8.67
N ARG A 375 14.57 -19.63 -8.73
CA ARG A 375 14.77 -20.92 -9.40
C ARG A 375 13.89 -22.02 -8.82
N ARG A 376 13.80 -22.13 -7.47
CA ARG A 376 12.90 -23.09 -6.80
C ARG A 376 11.44 -22.80 -7.13
N LEU A 377 11.02 -21.54 -7.01
CA LEU A 377 9.64 -21.17 -7.32
C LEU A 377 9.27 -21.46 -8.78
N ALA A 378 10.18 -21.18 -9.73
CA ALA A 378 9.99 -21.50 -11.14
C ALA A 378 9.80 -23.02 -11.36
N GLN A 379 10.58 -23.86 -10.67
CA GLN A 379 10.44 -25.32 -10.76
C GLN A 379 9.06 -25.78 -10.23
N VAL A 380 8.63 -25.22 -9.09
CA VAL A 380 7.29 -25.53 -8.53
C VAL A 380 6.18 -25.18 -9.52
N ILE A 381 6.29 -24.05 -10.23
CA ILE A 381 5.31 -23.62 -11.24
C ILE A 381 5.31 -24.58 -12.43
N ARG A 382 6.47 -25.00 -12.95
CA ARG A 382 6.59 -25.97 -14.05
C ARG A 382 5.97 -27.31 -13.68
N ASP A 383 6.27 -27.81 -12.48
CA ASP A 383 5.74 -29.12 -12.01
C ASP A 383 4.22 -29.07 -11.80
N ALA A 384 3.68 -27.92 -11.35
CA ALA A 384 2.24 -27.72 -11.23
C ALA A 384 1.56 -27.68 -12.60
N GLY A 385 2.10 -26.93 -13.56
CA GLY A 385 1.56 -26.85 -14.91
C GLY A 385 1.60 -28.17 -15.67
N ALA A 386 2.65 -28.99 -15.48
CA ALA A 386 2.74 -30.32 -16.06
C ALA A 386 1.67 -31.28 -15.53
N LEU A 387 1.26 -31.16 -14.27
CA LEU A 387 0.23 -31.99 -13.65
C LEU A 387 -1.20 -31.60 -14.08
N GLU A 388 -1.44 -30.32 -14.39
CA GLU A 388 -2.75 -29.89 -14.90
C GLU A 388 -2.93 -30.21 -16.41
N ALA A 389 -1.83 -30.42 -17.13
CA ALA A 389 -1.84 -30.78 -18.55
C ALA A 389 -1.94 -32.29 -18.81
N ALA A 390 -1.75 -33.14 -17.79
CA ALA A 390 -1.77 -34.62 -17.83
C ALA A 390 -3.15 -35.15 -17.41
#